data_82f6e382645ac4cb9bea71b8efcad386
#
_entry.id   82f6e382645ac4cb9bea71b8efcad386
#
_cell.length_a   1.000
_cell.length_b   1.000
_cell.length_c   1.000
_cell.angle_alpha   90.00
_cell.angle_beta   90.00
_cell.angle_gamma   90.00
#
_symmetry.space_group_name_H-M   'P 1'
#
loop_
_entity.id
_entity.type
_entity.pdbx_description
1 polymer ?
#
loop_
_entity_poly.entity_id
_entity_poly.type
_entity_poly.pdbx_seq_one_letter_code
_entity_poly.pdbx_strand_id
1 'polypeptide(L)'
;MPASKKTKRAKRKKSRPTPTTFLGSVFTDIAGMQYYDAGVQPGDRVQLEREPRNKHDKNAIRVENKHFKQAGHVPRRISSWLAPLIDAGEIWVEGKVVESATTGLPDRAFILIELYLHKKGRHILARDTDPSSELEAVHQAVLAIWREIDDWRNGDTVSALANRLRAFSAEDLLPKTRMLLALFKHRAWELRQQAGEQAIEEVRDYLRGIKLGKALFYHNLTIFPLMSKNGHTPDYLLLAEAIKKKKAEVREVSEAGSIPELLVENRAPQPVLIPEGEILIGAKQDRTVNITILIAASTEHVIPVSCVEQGRWARKSRTLAASRFATPSLRGRKISSSQAQRRMTGRAFSDQSQVWRDVADSIGTAGAHSETGTIQDAFEKAKARTRKYREKLVLPKGTAGVIITSGEDILGMDLFDSPKTLRAIWPRLSESYFFEAAFGEKRKKTLKKVAADFMKEIPEIIQYAEKPAGFGQELEFSDEAYAGSGLWYNGRLCHLSAFRVEPA
;
A
#
# COMPACT_ATOMS: atom_id res chain seq x y z
N MET A 1 22.70 3.25 -67.35
CA MET A 1 22.16 2.72 -66.12
C MET A 1 23.26 1.95 -65.39
N PRO A 2 23.80 2.41 -64.25
CA PRO A 2 24.72 1.65 -63.44
C PRO A 2 23.99 0.94 -62.30
N ALA A 3 24.26 -0.33 -62.12
CA ALA A 3 23.73 -1.26 -61.13
C ALA A 3 24.11 -0.88 -59.68
N SER A 4 23.09 -0.83 -58.81
CA SER A 4 23.26 -0.58 -57.40
C SER A 4 23.95 -1.78 -56.69
N LYS A 5 25.10 -1.56 -56.14
CA LYS A 5 25.79 -2.51 -55.24
C LYS A 5 25.08 -2.56 -53.92
N LYS A 6 24.28 -3.59 -53.69
CA LYS A 6 23.80 -3.95 -52.33
C LYS A 6 24.97 -4.48 -51.50
N THR A 7 25.52 -3.68 -50.61
CA THR A 7 26.47 -4.11 -49.60
C THR A 7 25.77 -5.02 -48.60
N LYS A 8 26.02 -6.32 -48.68
CA LYS A 8 25.66 -7.30 -47.63
C LYS A 8 26.42 -6.97 -46.34
N ARG A 9 25.74 -6.36 -45.38
CA ARG A 9 26.28 -6.16 -44.03
C ARG A 9 26.37 -7.54 -43.38
N ALA A 10 27.58 -8.07 -43.24
CA ALA A 10 27.89 -9.35 -42.59
C ALA A 10 27.38 -9.30 -41.15
N LYS A 11 26.43 -10.16 -40.79
CA LYS A 11 25.99 -10.39 -39.41
C LYS A 11 27.16 -10.92 -38.60
N ARG A 12 27.88 -10.05 -37.88
CA ARG A 12 28.79 -10.47 -36.81
C ARG A 12 27.90 -11.00 -35.68
N LYS A 13 27.75 -12.31 -35.58
CA LYS A 13 27.35 -12.98 -34.34
C LYS A 13 28.41 -12.63 -33.29
N LYS A 14 28.14 -11.60 -32.46
CA LYS A 14 28.91 -11.41 -31.23
C LYS A 14 28.63 -12.66 -30.40
N SER A 15 29.67 -13.54 -30.25
CA SER A 15 29.60 -14.62 -29.28
C SER A 15 29.29 -14.02 -27.91
N ARG A 16 28.28 -14.55 -27.22
CA ARG A 16 28.00 -14.18 -25.82
C ARG A 16 29.31 -14.29 -25.04
N PRO A 17 29.78 -13.23 -24.37
CA PRO A 17 30.84 -13.40 -23.39
C PRO A 17 30.30 -14.33 -22.32
N THR A 18 31.10 -15.29 -21.88
CA THR A 18 30.68 -16.19 -20.78
C THR A 18 30.54 -15.35 -19.53
N PRO A 19 29.36 -15.12 -19.00
CA PRO A 19 29.16 -14.33 -17.79
C PRO A 19 29.79 -15.06 -16.63
N THR A 20 30.51 -14.34 -15.78
CA THR A 20 31.27 -14.96 -14.68
C THR A 20 30.45 -15.00 -13.39
N THR A 21 29.54 -14.05 -13.17
CA THR A 21 28.74 -13.98 -11.96
C THR A 21 27.44 -13.19 -12.22
N PHE A 22 26.29 -13.76 -11.88
CA PHE A 22 25.03 -13.06 -11.87
C PHE A 22 24.99 -12.13 -10.65
N LEU A 23 24.66 -10.85 -10.86
CA LEU A 23 24.58 -9.84 -9.81
C LEU A 23 23.15 -9.63 -9.30
N GLY A 24 22.17 -9.83 -10.15
CA GLY A 24 20.76 -9.56 -9.88
C GLY A 24 20.07 -8.91 -11.07
N SER A 25 18.86 -8.44 -10.85
CA SER A 25 18.01 -7.86 -11.87
C SER A 25 17.54 -6.47 -11.50
N VAL A 26 17.14 -5.69 -12.49
CA VAL A 26 16.48 -4.38 -12.32
C VAL A 26 15.22 -4.34 -13.18
N PHE A 27 14.08 -4.03 -12.57
CA PHE A 27 12.80 -3.85 -13.25
C PHE A 27 12.63 -2.40 -13.70
N THR A 28 12.21 -2.19 -14.95
CA THR A 28 11.95 -0.86 -15.51
C THR A 28 10.98 -0.91 -16.70
N ASP A 29 10.34 0.22 -16.99
CA ASP A 29 9.57 0.43 -18.21
C ASP A 29 10.50 0.64 -19.43
N ILE A 30 9.94 0.49 -20.64
CA ILE A 30 10.56 0.90 -21.89
C ILE A 30 10.09 2.32 -22.20
N ALA A 31 11.01 3.28 -22.23
CA ALA A 31 10.71 4.68 -22.51
C ALA A 31 10.51 4.92 -24.01
N GLY A 32 9.52 5.74 -24.36
CA GLY A 32 9.30 6.22 -25.72
C GLY A 32 8.70 5.21 -26.69
N MET A 33 8.06 4.16 -26.21
CA MET A 33 7.43 3.13 -27.05
C MET A 33 6.43 3.70 -28.07
N GLN A 34 5.71 4.75 -27.70
CA GLN A 34 4.72 5.43 -28.56
C GLN A 34 5.33 6.00 -29.87
N TYR A 35 6.64 6.07 -29.98
CA TYR A 35 7.34 6.56 -31.20
C TYR A 35 7.83 5.44 -32.12
N TYR A 36 7.57 4.16 -31.77
CA TYR A 36 8.09 2.99 -32.49
C TYR A 36 7.01 1.94 -32.73
N ASP A 37 6.96 1.39 -33.93
CA ASP A 37 5.99 0.34 -34.32
C ASP A 37 6.42 -1.08 -33.92
N ALA A 38 7.41 -1.23 -33.08
CA ALA A 38 7.93 -2.53 -32.71
C ALA A 38 7.22 -3.06 -31.47
N GLY A 39 6.23 -3.93 -31.66
CA GLY A 39 5.56 -4.64 -30.58
C GLY A 39 6.51 -5.56 -29.82
N VAL A 40 6.29 -5.69 -28.49
CA VAL A 40 6.91 -6.65 -27.59
C VAL A 40 5.84 -7.36 -26.78
N GLN A 41 6.06 -8.65 -26.46
CA GLN A 41 5.12 -9.47 -25.71
C GLN A 41 5.77 -9.96 -24.40
N PRO A 42 5.00 -10.22 -23.32
CA PRO A 42 5.52 -10.85 -22.12
C PRO A 42 6.25 -12.15 -22.45
N GLY A 43 7.44 -12.34 -21.87
CA GLY A 43 8.33 -13.46 -22.15
C GLY A 43 9.32 -13.25 -23.30
N ASP A 44 9.12 -12.23 -24.14
CA ASP A 44 10.10 -11.93 -25.23
C ASP A 44 11.45 -11.49 -24.65
N ARG A 45 12.53 -12.00 -25.22
CA ARG A 45 13.87 -11.44 -24.99
C ARG A 45 14.07 -10.20 -25.83
N VAL A 46 14.59 -9.14 -25.22
CA VAL A 46 14.95 -7.90 -25.88
C VAL A 46 16.47 -7.71 -25.88
N GLN A 47 16.97 -7.06 -26.93
CA GLN A 47 18.38 -6.68 -27.00
C GLN A 47 18.56 -5.25 -26.52
N LEU A 48 19.59 -5.03 -25.71
CA LEU A 48 19.95 -3.75 -25.13
C LEU A 48 21.21 -3.24 -25.81
N GLU A 49 21.05 -2.32 -26.79
CA GLU A 49 22.16 -1.83 -27.62
C GLU A 49 22.55 -0.40 -27.24
N ARG A 50 23.84 -0.19 -27.00
CA ARG A 50 24.40 1.13 -26.67
C ARG A 50 24.37 2.07 -27.88
N GLU A 51 23.94 3.31 -27.63
CA GLU A 51 23.96 4.40 -28.62
C GLU A 51 24.85 5.58 -28.18
N PRO A 52 26.19 5.43 -28.11
CA PRO A 52 27.09 6.47 -27.60
C PRO A 52 27.09 7.74 -28.46
N ARG A 53 26.54 7.70 -29.67
CA ARG A 53 26.41 8.84 -30.60
C ARG A 53 24.97 9.39 -30.64
N ASN A 54 24.11 9.00 -29.70
CA ASN A 54 22.77 9.55 -29.62
C ASN A 54 22.82 11.05 -29.36
N LYS A 55 22.07 11.84 -30.15
CA LYS A 55 22.10 13.29 -30.11
C LYS A 55 21.49 13.89 -28.81
N HIS A 56 20.63 13.13 -28.17
CA HIS A 56 19.87 13.58 -26.99
C HIS A 56 20.42 13.06 -25.66
N ASP A 57 21.04 11.88 -25.68
CA ASP A 57 21.61 11.24 -24.48
C ASP A 57 22.77 10.32 -24.85
N LYS A 58 24.00 10.70 -24.47
CA LYS A 58 25.21 9.88 -24.67
C LYS A 58 25.14 8.52 -23.95
N ASN A 59 24.30 8.41 -22.92
CA ASN A 59 24.09 7.18 -22.17
C ASN A 59 22.90 6.36 -22.73
N ALA A 60 22.30 6.74 -23.87
CA ALA A 60 21.16 6.03 -24.42
C ALA A 60 21.47 4.55 -24.65
N ILE A 61 20.54 3.72 -24.24
CA ILE A 61 20.50 2.27 -24.48
C ILE A 61 19.21 1.96 -25.19
N ARG A 62 19.28 1.57 -26.44
CA ARG A 62 18.14 1.21 -27.27
C ARG A 62 17.65 -0.18 -26.89
N VAL A 63 16.33 -0.36 -26.82
CA VAL A 63 15.66 -1.64 -26.63
C VAL A 63 15.17 -2.14 -27.99
N GLU A 64 15.63 -3.30 -28.43
CA GLU A 64 15.22 -3.95 -29.67
C GLU A 64 14.46 -5.25 -29.37
N ASN A 65 13.37 -5.49 -30.11
CA ASN A 65 12.63 -6.75 -30.04
C ASN A 65 13.40 -7.91 -30.70
N LYS A 66 12.85 -9.12 -30.68
CA LYS A 66 13.42 -10.34 -31.29
C LYS A 66 13.67 -10.23 -32.80
N HIS A 67 13.06 -9.25 -33.47
CA HIS A 67 13.25 -8.99 -34.90
C HIS A 67 14.23 -7.85 -35.17
N PHE A 68 14.98 -7.38 -34.16
CA PHE A 68 15.94 -6.27 -34.25
C PHE A 68 15.29 -4.94 -34.60
N LYS A 69 14.00 -4.78 -34.32
CA LYS A 69 13.29 -3.50 -34.45
C LYS A 69 13.31 -2.78 -33.11
N GLN A 70 13.56 -1.49 -33.17
CA GLN A 70 13.56 -0.64 -31.97
C GLN A 70 12.16 -0.54 -31.38
N ALA A 71 12.04 -0.84 -30.09
CA ALA A 71 10.84 -0.75 -29.30
C ALA A 71 10.82 0.47 -28.35
N GLY A 72 11.98 1.08 -28.14
CA GLY A 72 12.13 2.23 -27.26
C GLY A 72 13.55 2.33 -26.70
N HIS A 73 13.68 2.91 -25.51
CA HIS A 73 14.93 3.05 -24.80
C HIS A 73 14.81 2.67 -23.34
N VAL A 74 15.91 2.30 -22.72
CA VAL A 74 16.03 2.20 -21.26
C VAL A 74 15.91 3.60 -20.67
N PRO A 75 15.04 3.84 -19.67
CA PRO A 75 14.86 5.17 -19.06
C PRO A 75 16.17 5.77 -18.55
N ARG A 76 16.33 7.09 -18.67
CA ARG A 76 17.55 7.82 -18.29
C ARG A 76 17.99 7.56 -16.84
N ARG A 77 17.03 7.37 -15.90
CA ARG A 77 17.33 7.01 -14.51
C ARG A 77 18.14 5.70 -14.36
N ILE A 78 18.04 4.79 -15.33
CA ILE A 78 18.79 3.52 -15.40
C ILE A 78 19.98 3.66 -16.31
N SER A 79 19.78 4.14 -17.55
CA SER A 79 20.86 4.21 -18.55
C SER A 79 22.03 5.09 -18.10
N SER A 80 21.82 6.12 -17.27
CA SER A 80 22.85 7.04 -16.77
C SER A 80 23.95 6.35 -15.95
N TRP A 81 23.66 5.27 -15.25
CA TRP A 81 24.67 4.47 -14.53
C TRP A 81 24.99 3.16 -15.24
N LEU A 82 24.07 2.61 -16.00
CA LEU A 82 24.22 1.32 -16.68
C LEU A 82 25.17 1.44 -17.89
N ALA A 83 25.01 2.49 -18.67
CA ALA A 83 25.80 2.71 -19.88
C ALA A 83 27.30 2.80 -19.63
N PRO A 84 27.81 3.57 -18.65
CA PRO A 84 29.24 3.62 -18.34
C PRO A 84 29.83 2.25 -17.99
N LEU A 85 29.13 1.43 -17.24
CA LEU A 85 29.57 0.09 -16.83
C LEU A 85 29.61 -0.88 -18.03
N ILE A 86 28.66 -0.78 -18.96
CA ILE A 86 28.68 -1.56 -20.22
C ILE A 86 29.84 -1.09 -21.11
N ASP A 87 30.03 0.22 -21.25
CA ASP A 87 31.10 0.79 -22.10
C ASP A 87 32.49 0.44 -21.57
N ALA A 88 32.67 0.39 -20.25
CA ALA A 88 33.89 -0.09 -19.62
C ALA A 88 34.09 -1.62 -19.76
N GLY A 89 33.07 -2.35 -20.17
CA GLY A 89 33.07 -3.81 -20.25
C GLY A 89 33.14 -4.50 -18.88
N GLU A 90 32.64 -3.82 -17.85
CA GLU A 90 32.61 -4.30 -16.47
C GLU A 90 31.44 -5.22 -16.21
N ILE A 91 30.31 -4.98 -16.89
CA ILE A 91 29.08 -5.77 -16.80
C ILE A 91 28.57 -6.17 -18.18
N TRP A 92 27.81 -7.24 -18.19
CA TRP A 92 26.97 -7.71 -19.30
C TRP A 92 25.52 -7.67 -18.88
N VAL A 93 24.57 -7.40 -19.81
CA VAL A 93 23.16 -7.31 -19.52
C VAL A 93 22.32 -8.11 -20.54
N GLU A 94 21.23 -8.69 -20.05
CA GLU A 94 20.18 -9.31 -20.85
C GLU A 94 18.82 -8.68 -20.47
N GLY A 95 17.93 -8.49 -21.45
CA GLY A 95 16.60 -7.95 -21.21
C GLY A 95 15.52 -8.99 -21.49
N LYS A 96 14.47 -9.02 -20.65
CA LYS A 96 13.28 -9.84 -20.85
C LYS A 96 12.03 -9.00 -20.56
N VAL A 97 11.04 -9.08 -21.46
CA VAL A 97 9.72 -8.45 -21.22
C VAL A 97 8.97 -9.25 -20.17
N VAL A 98 8.51 -8.57 -19.14
CA VAL A 98 7.80 -9.21 -18.01
C VAL A 98 6.31 -8.94 -18.12
N GLU A 99 5.95 -7.71 -18.51
CA GLU A 99 4.57 -7.26 -18.57
C GLU A 99 4.40 -6.29 -19.76
N SER A 100 3.26 -6.39 -20.45
CA SER A 100 2.83 -5.40 -21.46
C SER A 100 1.41 -5.01 -21.14
N ALA A 101 1.12 -3.70 -21.04
CA ALA A 101 -0.23 -3.22 -20.82
C ALA A 101 -1.10 -3.48 -22.07
N THR A 102 -2.05 -4.39 -21.94
CA THR A 102 -3.03 -4.73 -22.99
C THR A 102 -4.35 -3.97 -22.86
N THR A 103 -4.52 -3.11 -21.85
CA THR A 103 -5.78 -2.42 -21.58
C THR A 103 -5.63 -0.91 -21.53
N GLY A 104 -6.03 -0.24 -22.61
CA GLY A 104 -6.49 1.16 -22.62
C GLY A 104 -5.48 2.30 -22.47
N LEU A 105 -4.21 2.03 -22.18
CA LEU A 105 -3.12 3.02 -22.22
C LEU A 105 -2.16 2.65 -23.35
N PRO A 106 -1.76 3.62 -24.21
CA PRO A 106 -0.90 3.32 -25.34
C PRO A 106 0.47 2.83 -24.86
N ASP A 107 0.87 1.65 -25.35
CA ASP A 107 2.23 1.17 -25.49
C ASP A 107 3.15 1.31 -24.25
N ARG A 108 2.78 0.68 -23.14
CA ARG A 108 3.70 0.46 -22.03
C ARG A 108 4.08 -1.00 -21.92
N ALA A 109 5.37 -1.28 -21.92
CA ALA A 109 5.90 -2.59 -21.54
C ALA A 109 6.98 -2.42 -20.49
N PHE A 110 7.09 -3.41 -19.64
CA PHE A 110 8.09 -3.48 -18.59
C PHE A 110 9.09 -4.58 -18.89
N ILE A 111 10.37 -4.29 -18.63
CA ILE A 111 11.45 -5.24 -18.83
C ILE A 111 12.20 -5.48 -17.53
N LEU A 112 12.64 -6.72 -17.37
CA LEU A 112 13.63 -7.12 -16.39
C LEU A 112 14.99 -7.08 -17.08
N ILE A 113 15.91 -6.29 -16.54
CA ILE A 113 17.31 -6.23 -16.99
C ILE A 113 18.13 -7.06 -16.01
N GLU A 114 18.63 -8.21 -16.46
CA GLU A 114 19.54 -9.07 -15.73
C GLU A 114 20.97 -8.57 -15.91
N LEU A 115 21.72 -8.43 -14.81
CA LEU A 115 23.09 -7.93 -14.80
C LEU A 115 24.07 -9.05 -14.42
N TYR A 116 25.12 -9.16 -15.17
CA TYR A 116 26.18 -10.14 -14.98
C TYR A 116 27.55 -9.45 -14.90
N LEU A 117 28.33 -9.78 -13.87
CA LEU A 117 29.66 -9.24 -13.68
C LEU A 117 30.62 -9.85 -14.71
N HIS A 118 31.33 -9.00 -15.44
CA HIS A 118 32.42 -9.43 -16.32
C HIS A 118 33.77 -9.50 -15.56
N LYS A 119 34.74 -10.20 -16.08
CA LYS A 119 36.10 -10.32 -15.47
C LYS A 119 36.74 -8.96 -15.15
N LYS A 120 36.52 -7.96 -16.02
CA LYS A 120 37.03 -6.59 -15.84
C LYS A 120 36.34 -5.84 -14.68
N GLY A 121 35.08 -6.20 -14.35
CA GLY A 121 34.30 -5.55 -13.29
C GLY A 121 34.53 -6.14 -11.89
N ARG A 122 35.42 -7.10 -11.69
CA ARG A 122 35.64 -7.73 -10.38
C ARG A 122 35.97 -6.73 -9.26
N HIS A 123 36.60 -5.61 -9.59
CA HIS A 123 36.91 -4.54 -8.65
C HIS A 123 35.66 -3.88 -8.06
N ILE A 124 34.51 -3.91 -8.75
CA ILE A 124 33.23 -3.37 -8.24
C ILE A 124 32.86 -4.01 -6.89
N LEU A 125 33.13 -5.30 -6.73
CA LEU A 125 32.84 -6.04 -5.50
C LEU A 125 34.09 -6.22 -4.62
N ALA A 126 35.21 -5.62 -4.97
CA ALA A 126 36.43 -5.71 -4.16
C ALA A 126 36.35 -4.85 -2.90
N ARG A 127 36.90 -5.34 -1.80
CA ARG A 127 37.05 -4.56 -0.57
C ARG A 127 38.23 -3.61 -0.73
N ASP A 128 37.98 -2.33 -0.56
CA ASP A 128 39.00 -1.29 -0.47
C ASP A 128 38.98 -0.73 0.94
N THR A 129 40.10 -0.79 1.64
CA THR A 129 40.29 -0.31 3.02
C THR A 129 40.82 1.12 3.05
N ASP A 130 41.29 1.65 1.92
CA ASP A 130 41.84 3.00 1.77
C ASP A 130 41.27 3.65 0.50
N PRO A 131 39.97 4.04 0.49
CA PRO A 131 39.32 4.56 -0.70
C PRO A 131 39.93 5.90 -1.13
N SER A 132 40.27 6.02 -2.43
CA SER A 132 40.94 7.16 -3.02
C SER A 132 40.12 8.44 -3.10
N SER A 133 38.82 8.38 -2.82
CA SER A 133 37.89 9.54 -2.82
C SER A 133 36.70 9.31 -1.92
N GLU A 134 35.98 10.40 -1.59
CA GLU A 134 34.74 10.34 -0.83
C GLU A 134 33.68 9.44 -1.51
N LEU A 135 33.57 9.51 -2.84
CA LEU A 135 32.64 8.66 -3.60
C LEU A 135 33.02 7.17 -3.55
N GLU A 136 34.31 6.86 -3.52
CA GLU A 136 34.78 5.48 -3.30
C GLU A 136 34.50 5.03 -1.86
N ALA A 137 34.67 5.90 -0.88
CA ALA A 137 34.29 5.60 0.51
C ALA A 137 32.78 5.29 0.64
N VAL A 138 31.94 6.07 -0.03
CA VAL A 138 30.49 5.81 -0.11
C VAL A 138 30.21 4.47 -0.81
N HIS A 139 30.93 4.16 -1.90
CA HIS A 139 30.80 2.86 -2.56
C HIS A 139 31.13 1.70 -1.61
N GLN A 140 32.22 1.79 -0.84
CA GLN A 140 32.61 0.76 0.13
C GLN A 140 31.58 0.62 1.27
N ALA A 141 30.98 1.72 1.73
CA ALA A 141 29.92 1.68 2.72
C ALA A 141 28.65 0.96 2.20
N VAL A 142 28.23 1.25 0.96
CA VAL A 142 27.12 0.56 0.30
C VAL A 142 27.44 -0.92 0.08
N LEU A 143 28.68 -1.23 -0.36
CA LEU A 143 29.12 -2.59 -0.59
C LEU A 143 29.19 -3.41 0.71
N ALA A 144 29.58 -2.80 1.84
CA ALA A 144 29.55 -3.44 3.15
C ALA A 144 28.12 -3.86 3.54
N ILE A 145 27.16 -2.94 3.40
CA ILE A 145 25.74 -3.22 3.63
C ILE A 145 25.24 -4.31 2.66
N TRP A 146 25.63 -4.24 1.40
CA TRP A 146 25.26 -5.23 0.37
C TRP A 146 25.75 -6.64 0.72
N ARG A 147 26.92 -6.76 1.36
CA ARG A 147 27.50 -8.04 1.82
C ARG A 147 26.84 -8.60 3.09
N GLU A 148 26.18 -7.77 3.90
CA GLU A 148 25.39 -8.22 5.05
C GLU A 148 24.13 -9.01 4.62
N ILE A 149 23.83 -9.03 3.32
CA ILE A 149 22.61 -9.57 2.73
C ILE A 149 22.72 -11.06 2.36
N ASP A 150 23.57 -11.83 2.97
CA ASP A 150 23.69 -13.27 2.70
C ASP A 150 22.43 -14.07 3.09
N ASP A 151 21.52 -13.48 3.89
CA ASP A 151 20.21 -14.06 4.21
C ASP A 151 19.04 -13.16 3.81
N TRP A 152 18.81 -13.04 2.53
CA TRP A 152 17.70 -12.30 1.91
C TRP A 152 16.29 -12.85 2.17
N ARG A 153 16.14 -13.87 3.00
CA ARG A 153 14.85 -14.53 3.27
C ARG A 153 14.08 -13.87 4.40
N ASN A 154 14.71 -13.00 5.15
CA ASN A 154 14.11 -12.32 6.30
C ASN A 154 13.70 -10.90 5.91
N GLY A 155 12.39 -10.65 5.76
CA GLY A 155 11.83 -9.35 5.38
C GLY A 155 12.14 -8.20 6.34
N ASP A 156 12.34 -8.49 7.63
CA ASP A 156 12.70 -7.50 8.66
C ASP A 156 14.12 -7.01 8.47
N THR A 157 15.05 -7.93 8.15
CA THR A 157 16.45 -7.59 7.83
C THR A 157 16.53 -6.72 6.58
N VAL A 158 15.77 -7.05 5.54
CA VAL A 158 15.73 -6.27 4.28
C VAL A 158 15.15 -4.88 4.50
N SER A 159 14.13 -4.74 5.34
CA SER A 159 13.54 -3.43 5.66
C SER A 159 14.49 -2.54 6.46
N ALA A 160 15.21 -3.11 7.43
CA ALA A 160 16.22 -2.38 8.21
C ALA A 160 17.38 -1.90 7.34
N LEU A 161 17.87 -2.76 6.44
CA LEU A 161 18.94 -2.41 5.51
C LEU A 161 18.48 -1.40 4.45
N ALA A 162 17.23 -1.50 3.97
CA ALA A 162 16.64 -0.50 3.06
C ALA A 162 16.61 0.89 3.69
N ASN A 163 16.34 1.00 4.99
CA ASN A 163 16.37 2.29 5.69
C ASN A 163 17.80 2.85 5.80
N ARG A 164 18.81 2.01 6.07
CA ARG A 164 20.23 2.43 6.07
C ARG A 164 20.66 2.95 4.69
N LEU A 165 20.21 2.30 3.61
CA LEU A 165 20.57 2.68 2.23
C LEU A 165 19.86 3.96 1.75
N ARG A 166 18.77 4.40 2.38
CA ARG A 166 18.10 5.68 2.03
C ARG A 166 19.02 6.89 2.16
N ALA A 167 20.02 6.83 3.06
CA ALA A 167 21.00 7.88 3.23
C ALA A 167 21.88 8.10 1.99
N PHE A 168 21.94 7.14 1.06
CA PHE A 168 22.77 7.17 -0.14
C PHE A 168 21.98 7.46 -1.43
N SER A 169 20.92 8.23 -1.39
CA SER A 169 20.04 8.48 -2.55
C SER A 169 20.48 9.63 -3.47
N ALA A 170 21.72 10.13 -3.38
CA ALA A 170 22.23 11.23 -4.18
C ALA A 170 22.47 10.84 -5.65
N GLU A 171 22.18 11.80 -6.58
CA GLU A 171 22.36 11.59 -8.03
C GLU A 171 23.84 11.52 -8.46
N ASP A 172 24.77 12.04 -7.64
CA ASP A 172 26.18 12.19 -7.94
C ASP A 172 27.05 10.97 -7.56
N LEU A 173 26.42 9.83 -7.23
CA LEU A 173 27.11 8.61 -6.87
C LEU A 173 27.75 7.93 -8.09
N LEU A 174 28.85 7.20 -7.84
CA LEU A 174 29.53 6.40 -8.87
C LEU A 174 28.57 5.42 -9.57
N PRO A 175 28.70 5.17 -10.88
CA PRO A 175 27.85 4.22 -11.61
C PRO A 175 27.72 2.85 -10.93
N LYS A 176 28.84 2.30 -10.42
CA LYS A 176 28.89 1.03 -9.70
C LYS A 176 28.10 1.05 -8.38
N THR A 177 28.10 2.17 -7.66
CA THR A 177 27.33 2.37 -6.43
C THR A 177 25.84 2.43 -6.74
N ARG A 178 25.46 3.20 -7.77
CA ARG A 178 24.06 3.30 -8.25
C ARG A 178 23.52 1.94 -8.71
N MET A 179 24.37 1.14 -9.34
CA MET A 179 24.03 -0.25 -9.70
C MET A 179 23.68 -1.09 -8.47
N LEU A 180 24.54 -1.12 -7.45
CA LEU A 180 24.28 -1.87 -6.21
C LEU A 180 22.97 -1.43 -5.54
N LEU A 181 22.71 -0.10 -5.46
CA LEU A 181 21.47 0.44 -4.91
C LEU A 181 20.24 0.04 -5.74
N ALA A 182 20.36 0.00 -7.07
CA ALA A 182 19.26 -0.40 -7.96
C ALA A 182 18.94 -1.90 -7.81
N LEU A 183 19.97 -2.76 -7.79
CA LEU A 183 19.83 -4.19 -7.53
C LEU A 183 19.20 -4.46 -6.18
N PHE A 184 19.65 -3.73 -5.14
CA PHE A 184 19.07 -3.84 -3.81
C PHE A 184 17.58 -3.48 -3.78
N LYS A 185 17.23 -2.32 -4.34
CA LYS A 185 15.83 -1.84 -4.40
C LYS A 185 14.92 -2.86 -5.10
N HIS A 186 15.40 -3.45 -6.18
CA HIS A 186 14.64 -4.46 -6.91
C HIS A 186 14.48 -5.74 -6.09
N ARG A 187 15.55 -6.25 -5.49
CA ARG A 187 15.46 -7.44 -4.63
C ARG A 187 14.56 -7.24 -3.42
N ALA A 188 14.64 -6.08 -2.76
CA ALA A 188 13.75 -5.72 -1.67
C ALA A 188 12.28 -5.62 -2.11
N TRP A 189 12.03 -5.23 -3.36
CA TRP A 189 10.70 -5.26 -3.95
C TRP A 189 10.21 -6.69 -4.19
N GLU A 190 11.01 -7.56 -4.83
CA GLU A 190 10.69 -8.98 -5.05
C GLU A 190 10.31 -9.69 -3.74
N LEU A 191 11.11 -9.52 -2.69
CA LEU A 191 10.86 -10.13 -1.39
C LEU A 191 9.56 -9.65 -0.75
N ARG A 192 9.24 -8.34 -0.92
CA ARG A 192 7.95 -7.80 -0.46
C ARG A 192 6.78 -8.39 -1.23
N GLN A 193 6.91 -8.61 -2.54
CA GLN A 193 5.87 -9.27 -3.33
C GLN A 193 5.65 -10.71 -2.84
N GLN A 194 6.73 -11.49 -2.71
CA GLN A 194 6.66 -12.87 -2.20
C GLN A 194 6.05 -12.94 -0.79
N ALA A 195 6.45 -12.04 0.12
CA ALA A 195 5.88 -11.96 1.44
C ALA A 195 4.39 -11.55 1.40
N GLY A 196 4.01 -10.68 0.48
CA GLY A 196 2.63 -10.30 0.25
C GLY A 196 1.78 -11.45 -0.28
N GLU A 197 2.27 -12.20 -1.26
CA GLU A 197 1.59 -13.40 -1.79
C GLU A 197 1.36 -14.45 -0.70
N GLN A 198 2.38 -14.72 0.12
CA GLN A 198 2.24 -15.62 1.26
C GLN A 198 1.22 -15.11 2.26
N ALA A 199 1.25 -13.81 2.60
CA ALA A 199 0.30 -13.22 3.52
C ALA A 199 -1.13 -13.29 2.98
N ILE A 200 -1.34 -13.14 1.68
CA ILE A 200 -2.67 -13.27 1.06
C ILE A 200 -3.22 -14.70 1.24
N GLU A 201 -2.42 -15.73 0.99
CA GLU A 201 -2.87 -17.11 1.18
C GLU A 201 -3.16 -17.42 2.66
N GLU A 202 -2.33 -16.96 3.58
CA GLU A 202 -2.57 -17.10 5.01
C GLU A 202 -3.85 -16.37 5.46
N VAL A 203 -4.13 -15.18 4.89
CA VAL A 203 -5.38 -14.44 5.12
C VAL A 203 -6.58 -15.20 4.55
N ARG A 204 -6.49 -15.71 3.34
CA ARG A 204 -7.54 -16.53 2.71
C ARG A 204 -7.90 -17.75 3.57
N ASP A 205 -6.89 -18.46 4.05
CA ASP A 205 -7.07 -19.61 4.92
C ASP A 205 -7.68 -19.22 6.29
N TYR A 206 -7.23 -18.10 6.86
CA TYR A 206 -7.83 -17.57 8.06
C TYR A 206 -9.31 -17.24 7.86
N LEU A 207 -9.67 -16.54 6.78
CA LEU A 207 -11.04 -16.15 6.47
C LEU A 207 -11.95 -17.36 6.21
N ARG A 208 -11.47 -18.40 5.50
CA ARG A 208 -12.18 -19.66 5.29
C ARG A 208 -12.46 -20.41 6.61
N GLY A 209 -11.61 -20.19 7.62
CA GLY A 209 -11.76 -20.77 8.96
C GLY A 209 -12.76 -20.04 9.87
N ILE A 210 -13.20 -18.82 9.52
CA ILE A 210 -14.13 -18.02 10.30
C ILE A 210 -15.55 -18.61 10.24
N LYS A 211 -16.20 -18.71 11.40
CA LYS A 211 -17.58 -19.21 11.52
C LYS A 211 -18.57 -18.09 11.77
N LEU A 212 -19.65 -18.10 10.99
CA LEU A 212 -20.80 -17.21 11.24
C LEU A 212 -21.58 -17.70 12.47
N GLY A 213 -21.69 -16.81 13.46
CA GLY A 213 -22.51 -17.02 14.66
C GLY A 213 -24.01 -16.86 14.38
N LYS A 214 -24.82 -16.95 15.45
CA LYS A 214 -26.27 -16.70 15.37
C LYS A 214 -26.55 -15.22 15.09
N ALA A 215 -27.30 -14.93 14.03
CA ALA A 215 -27.63 -13.57 13.63
C ALA A 215 -28.47 -12.85 14.70
N LEU A 216 -28.04 -11.65 15.04
CA LEU A 216 -28.79 -10.68 15.85
C LEU A 216 -29.60 -9.78 14.90
N PHE A 217 -30.82 -9.43 15.29
CA PHE A 217 -31.67 -8.60 14.45
C PHE A 217 -32.48 -7.60 15.29
N TYR A 218 -32.50 -6.36 14.82
CA TYR A 218 -33.39 -5.32 15.34
C TYR A 218 -33.73 -4.32 14.24
N HIS A 219 -35.01 -4.03 14.06
CA HIS A 219 -35.61 -3.08 13.15
C HIS A 219 -35.27 -3.32 11.67
N ASN A 220 -34.14 -2.83 11.19
CA ASN A 220 -33.63 -2.97 9.82
C ASN A 220 -32.21 -3.52 9.78
N LEU A 221 -31.59 -3.74 10.92
CA LEU A 221 -30.19 -4.16 11.00
C LEU A 221 -30.07 -5.61 11.42
N THR A 222 -29.32 -6.40 10.65
CA THR A 222 -28.90 -7.74 11.03
C THR A 222 -27.39 -7.75 11.22
N ILE A 223 -26.93 -8.28 12.37
CA ILE A 223 -25.50 -8.49 12.65
C ILE A 223 -25.22 -9.98 12.64
N PHE A 224 -24.29 -10.41 11.84
CA PHE A 224 -23.71 -11.76 11.85
C PHE A 224 -22.37 -11.72 12.59
N PRO A 225 -22.28 -12.23 13.82
CA PRO A 225 -21.03 -12.32 14.55
C PRO A 225 -20.06 -13.25 13.81
N LEU A 226 -18.81 -12.83 13.65
CA LEU A 226 -17.70 -13.62 13.13
C LEU A 226 -16.95 -14.23 14.32
N MET A 227 -17.02 -15.56 14.43
CA MET A 227 -16.45 -16.28 15.55
C MET A 227 -15.05 -16.79 15.21
N SER A 228 -14.04 -16.32 15.92
CA SER A 228 -12.68 -16.85 15.80
C SER A 228 -12.39 -17.87 16.88
N LYS A 229 -11.76 -18.96 16.49
CA LYS A 229 -11.22 -19.95 17.44
C LYS A 229 -9.91 -19.49 18.09
N ASN A 230 -9.25 -18.51 17.49
CA ASN A 230 -7.94 -18.04 17.91
C ASN A 230 -8.10 -17.01 19.05
N GLY A 231 -7.87 -17.47 20.28
CA GLY A 231 -7.90 -16.63 21.49
C GLY A 231 -6.59 -15.89 21.73
N HIS A 232 -5.98 -15.31 20.70
CA HIS A 232 -4.74 -14.55 20.87
C HIS A 232 -4.93 -13.33 21.78
N THR A 233 -3.92 -13.07 22.60
CA THR A 233 -3.79 -11.78 23.27
C THR A 233 -3.06 -10.85 22.29
N PRO A 234 -3.65 -9.71 21.92
CA PRO A 234 -2.98 -8.72 21.07
C PRO A 234 -1.64 -8.28 21.67
N ASP A 235 -0.60 -8.25 20.85
CA ASP A 235 0.73 -7.75 21.20
C ASP A 235 0.91 -6.25 20.86
N TYR A 236 -0.18 -5.57 20.60
CA TYR A 236 -0.27 -4.13 20.35
C TYR A 236 -1.28 -3.44 21.29
N LEU A 237 -1.19 -2.12 21.39
CA LEU A 237 -2.21 -1.27 21.99
C LEU A 237 -3.13 -0.69 20.92
N LEU A 238 -4.39 -0.45 21.24
CA LEU A 238 -5.26 0.41 20.43
C LEU A 238 -4.91 1.88 20.68
N LEU A 239 -5.01 2.74 19.65
CA LEU A 239 -4.68 4.15 19.78
C LEU A 239 -5.42 4.83 20.93
N ALA A 240 -6.73 4.61 21.08
CA ALA A 240 -7.52 5.16 22.18
C ALA A 240 -6.99 4.76 23.56
N GLU A 241 -6.56 3.51 23.71
CA GLU A 241 -5.95 3.00 24.94
C GLU A 241 -4.58 3.62 25.18
N ALA A 242 -3.75 3.70 24.14
CA ALA A 242 -2.41 4.28 24.22
C ALA A 242 -2.46 5.77 24.60
N ILE A 243 -3.38 6.55 24.02
CA ILE A 243 -3.61 7.96 24.39
C ILE A 243 -4.06 8.07 25.86
N LYS A 244 -5.04 7.26 26.28
CA LYS A 244 -5.53 7.25 27.66
C LYS A 244 -4.42 6.93 28.67
N LYS A 245 -3.49 6.05 28.29
CA LYS A 245 -2.31 5.68 29.10
C LYS A 245 -1.14 6.66 28.95
N LYS A 246 -1.28 7.75 28.20
CA LYS A 246 -0.21 8.72 27.88
C LYS A 246 1.01 8.08 27.19
N LYS A 247 0.79 6.97 26.47
CA LYS A 247 1.82 6.23 25.73
C LYS A 247 1.77 6.50 24.22
N ALA A 248 0.79 7.26 23.73
CA ALA A 248 0.76 7.79 22.37
C ALA A 248 0.20 9.19 22.36
N GLU A 249 0.63 9.97 21.37
CA GLU A 249 0.15 11.33 21.12
C GLU A 249 -0.10 11.48 19.60
N VAL A 250 -1.20 12.16 19.25
CA VAL A 250 -1.50 12.51 17.85
C VAL A 250 -1.54 14.02 17.74
N ARG A 251 -0.80 14.57 16.76
CA ARG A 251 -0.68 16.01 16.56
C ARG A 251 -0.56 16.38 15.07
N GLU A 252 -0.72 17.64 14.76
CA GLU A 252 -0.42 18.16 13.41
C GLU A 252 1.07 17.95 13.08
N VAL A 253 1.38 17.71 11.81
CA VAL A 253 2.77 17.51 11.33
C VAL A 253 3.63 18.77 11.45
N SER A 254 3.00 19.96 11.48
CA SER A 254 3.64 21.26 11.68
C SER A 254 2.66 22.25 12.30
N GLU A 255 3.14 23.45 12.68
CA GLU A 255 2.25 24.52 13.18
C GLU A 255 1.27 25.03 12.10
N ALA A 256 1.67 25.03 10.84
CA ALA A 256 0.79 25.36 9.72
C ALA A 256 -0.32 24.29 9.56
N GLY A 257 -0.04 23.04 9.95
CA GLY A 257 -0.88 21.86 9.74
C GLY A 257 -0.77 21.31 8.34
N SER A 258 -1.31 20.11 8.14
CA SER A 258 -1.47 19.49 6.83
C SER A 258 -2.85 18.84 6.77
N ILE A 259 -3.57 19.06 5.68
CA ILE A 259 -4.92 18.47 5.54
C ILE A 259 -4.86 16.94 5.50
N PRO A 260 -4.00 16.31 4.67
CA PRO A 260 -4.03 14.86 4.49
C PRO A 260 -3.17 14.07 5.49
N GLU A 261 -2.53 14.71 6.47
CA GLU A 261 -1.52 14.07 7.30
C GLU A 261 -1.59 14.50 8.76
N LEU A 262 -1.39 13.53 9.65
CA LEU A 262 -1.15 13.75 11.08
C LEU A 262 0.10 12.99 11.52
N LEU A 263 0.76 13.48 12.56
CA LEU A 263 1.89 12.80 13.19
C LEU A 263 1.43 12.05 14.44
N VAL A 264 1.76 10.76 14.50
CA VAL A 264 1.54 9.90 15.67
C VAL A 264 2.88 9.58 16.30
N GLU A 265 3.04 9.90 17.56
CA GLU A 265 4.16 9.49 18.39
C GLU A 265 3.74 8.30 19.26
N ASN A 266 4.37 7.15 19.09
CA ASN A 266 4.20 5.98 19.93
C ASN A 266 5.36 5.87 20.93
N ARG A 267 5.10 6.13 22.21
CA ARG A 267 6.04 6.01 23.33
C ARG A 267 5.93 4.66 24.06
N ALA A 268 5.03 3.77 23.57
CA ALA A 268 4.89 2.45 24.17
C ALA A 268 6.01 1.50 23.73
N PRO A 269 6.37 0.48 24.55
CA PRO A 269 7.32 -0.56 24.18
C PRO A 269 6.72 -1.59 23.20
N GLN A 270 5.46 -1.43 22.81
CA GLN A 270 4.74 -2.27 21.87
C GLN A 270 4.09 -1.44 20.75
N PRO A 271 3.77 -2.03 19.60
CA PRO A 271 3.11 -1.32 18.52
C PRO A 271 1.75 -0.74 18.93
N VAL A 272 1.28 0.28 18.20
CA VAL A 272 -0.05 0.89 18.35
C VAL A 272 -0.84 0.68 17.07
N LEU A 273 -1.98 -0.01 17.15
CA LEU A 273 -2.92 -0.24 16.06
C LEU A 273 -3.92 0.92 15.99
N ILE A 274 -4.07 1.47 14.80
CA ILE A 274 -5.06 2.50 14.45
C ILE A 274 -5.91 1.95 13.31
N PRO A 275 -7.13 1.50 13.57
CA PRO A 275 -8.01 1.02 12.52
C PRO A 275 -8.45 2.14 11.57
N GLU A 276 -8.63 1.79 10.31
CA GLU A 276 -9.23 2.66 9.30
C GLU A 276 -10.61 3.14 9.76
N GLY A 277 -10.97 4.37 9.39
CA GLY A 277 -12.26 4.97 9.77
C GLY A 277 -12.30 5.55 11.19
N GLU A 278 -11.32 5.31 12.06
CA GLU A 278 -11.28 5.93 13.39
C GLU A 278 -11.23 7.45 13.28
N ILE A 279 -12.13 8.15 13.97
CA ILE A 279 -12.20 9.62 13.98
C ILE A 279 -11.38 10.14 15.13
N LEU A 280 -10.49 11.09 14.81
CA LEU A 280 -9.61 11.81 15.71
C LEU A 280 -10.12 13.24 15.85
N ILE A 281 -10.50 13.64 17.07
CA ILE A 281 -11.09 14.96 17.35
C ILE A 281 -10.10 15.88 18.06
N GLY A 282 -10.07 17.13 17.66
CA GLY A 282 -9.21 18.15 18.26
C GLY A 282 -8.35 18.90 17.24
N ALA A 283 -7.20 19.37 17.68
CA ALA A 283 -6.27 20.18 16.91
C ALA A 283 -6.97 21.25 16.02
N LYS A 284 -6.60 21.37 14.75
CA LYS A 284 -7.19 22.35 13.81
C LYS A 284 -8.52 21.94 13.22
N GLN A 285 -8.73 20.64 13.02
CA GLN A 285 -9.96 20.01 12.49
C GLN A 285 -10.07 18.57 12.93
N ASP A 286 -11.26 18.05 12.99
CA ASP A 286 -11.49 16.61 13.19
C ASP A 286 -11.08 15.83 11.93
N ARG A 287 -10.46 14.66 12.11
CA ARG A 287 -9.93 13.79 11.05
C ARG A 287 -10.47 12.39 11.13
N THR A 288 -10.49 11.68 10.01
CA THR A 288 -10.68 10.21 9.96
C THR A 288 -9.46 9.55 9.33
N VAL A 289 -9.04 8.43 9.88
CA VAL A 289 -7.89 7.65 9.40
C VAL A 289 -8.27 6.94 8.09
N ASN A 290 -7.41 7.03 7.06
CA ASN A 290 -7.73 6.54 5.72
C ASN A 290 -7.55 5.03 5.56
N ILE A 291 -6.56 4.44 6.24
CA ILE A 291 -6.17 3.03 6.16
C ILE A 291 -5.83 2.52 7.54
N THR A 292 -5.95 1.20 7.77
CA THR A 292 -5.47 0.60 9.01
C THR A 292 -3.95 0.63 9.08
N ILE A 293 -3.42 1.18 10.16
CA ILE A 293 -1.98 1.39 10.36
C ILE A 293 -1.52 0.81 11.69
N LEU A 294 -0.33 0.21 11.68
CA LEU A 294 0.40 -0.19 12.88
C LEU A 294 1.64 0.69 13.03
N ILE A 295 1.75 1.38 14.16
CA ILE A 295 2.90 2.23 14.49
C ILE A 295 3.86 1.43 15.35
N ALA A 296 5.11 1.27 14.90
CA ALA A 296 6.12 0.52 15.64
C ALA A 296 6.38 1.09 17.04
N ALA A 297 6.89 0.25 17.93
CA ALA A 297 7.23 0.64 19.30
C ALA A 297 8.27 1.79 19.33
N SER A 298 8.07 2.77 20.19
CA SER A 298 9.01 3.88 20.41
C SER A 298 9.39 4.65 19.13
N THR A 299 8.41 4.89 18.24
CA THR A 299 8.62 5.61 16.98
C THR A 299 7.60 6.72 16.75
N GLU A 300 7.95 7.66 15.88
CA GLU A 300 7.03 8.62 15.28
C GLU A 300 6.68 8.19 13.85
N HIS A 301 5.42 8.41 13.44
CA HIS A 301 4.97 8.08 12.10
C HIS A 301 3.91 9.07 11.59
N VAL A 302 4.03 9.47 10.33
CA VAL A 302 3.02 10.30 9.65
C VAL A 302 1.96 9.39 9.05
N ILE A 303 0.69 9.62 9.42
CA ILE A 303 -0.44 8.82 8.97
C ILE A 303 -1.32 9.59 7.98
N PRO A 304 -1.87 8.93 6.94
CA PRO A 304 -2.81 9.54 6.01
C PRO A 304 -4.20 9.63 6.64
N VAL A 305 -4.78 10.82 6.56
CA VAL A 305 -6.10 11.13 7.13
C VAL A 305 -6.92 12.00 6.18
N SER A 306 -8.22 12.12 6.44
CA SER A 306 -9.14 13.02 5.75
C SER A 306 -9.91 13.88 6.74
N CYS A 307 -10.21 15.12 6.37
CA CYS A 307 -10.99 16.02 7.22
C CYS A 307 -12.46 15.61 7.26
N VAL A 308 -13.03 15.52 8.45
CA VAL A 308 -14.46 15.31 8.68
C VAL A 308 -15.13 16.50 9.37
N GLU A 309 -14.49 17.66 9.26
CA GLU A 309 -14.95 18.97 9.73
C GLU A 309 -14.46 20.03 8.74
N GLN A 310 -15.38 20.68 8.00
CA GLN A 310 -15.01 21.57 6.89
C GLN A 310 -14.71 23.01 7.32
N GLY A 311 -15.51 23.54 8.24
CA GLY A 311 -15.57 24.99 8.54
C GLY A 311 -14.58 25.49 9.60
N ARG A 312 -13.79 24.61 10.23
CA ARG A 312 -12.84 25.02 11.26
C ARG A 312 -11.39 24.81 10.80
N TRP A 313 -10.60 25.89 10.89
CA TRP A 313 -9.12 25.84 10.77
C TRP A 313 -8.47 26.59 11.96
N ALA A 314 -9.15 26.51 13.12
CA ALA A 314 -8.67 27.09 14.36
C ALA A 314 -8.34 26.01 15.38
N ARG A 315 -7.22 26.17 16.08
CA ARG A 315 -6.72 25.19 17.05
C ARG A 315 -7.66 25.09 18.26
N LYS A 316 -8.33 23.95 18.44
CA LYS A 316 -9.16 23.63 19.60
C LYS A 316 -8.35 23.01 20.75
N SER A 317 -7.33 22.22 20.40
CA SER A 317 -6.41 21.55 21.32
C SER A 317 -5.03 21.38 20.69
N ARG A 318 -4.00 21.04 21.47
CA ARG A 318 -2.68 20.73 20.94
C ARG A 318 -2.64 19.37 20.26
N THR A 319 -3.38 18.41 20.79
CA THR A 319 -3.41 17.01 20.37
C THR A 319 -4.81 16.59 19.97
N LEU A 320 -4.91 15.45 19.28
CA LEU A 320 -6.17 14.83 18.92
C LEU A 320 -6.45 13.61 19.80
N ALA A 321 -7.72 13.38 20.08
CA ALA A 321 -8.21 12.21 20.82
C ALA A 321 -8.99 11.28 19.90
N ALA A 322 -8.86 9.96 20.11
CA ALA A 322 -9.68 8.96 19.43
C ALA A 322 -11.15 9.06 19.93
N SER A 323 -12.10 9.15 19.01
CA SER A 323 -13.51 9.31 19.30
C SER A 323 -14.32 8.11 18.84
N ARG A 324 -14.96 8.17 17.71
CA ARG A 324 -15.81 7.13 17.11
C ARG A 324 -15.29 6.72 15.74
N PHE A 325 -16.05 6.00 14.95
CA PHE A 325 -15.71 5.65 13.59
C PHE A 325 -16.60 6.42 12.60
N ALA A 326 -16.08 6.69 11.42
CA ALA A 326 -16.83 7.20 10.29
C ALA A 326 -17.92 6.20 9.88
N THR A 327 -18.98 6.67 9.24
CA THR A 327 -20.08 5.80 8.81
C THR A 327 -19.63 4.78 7.76
N PRO A 328 -20.25 3.61 7.66
CA PRO A 328 -19.92 2.58 6.67
C PRO A 328 -19.85 3.12 5.24
N SER A 329 -20.81 3.92 4.82
CA SER A 329 -20.85 4.53 3.49
C SER A 329 -19.65 5.46 3.24
N LEU A 330 -19.31 6.34 4.20
CA LEU A 330 -18.13 7.20 4.11
C LEU A 330 -16.85 6.37 4.09
N ARG A 331 -16.72 5.32 4.92
CA ARG A 331 -15.56 4.43 4.96
C ARG A 331 -15.34 3.75 3.61
N GLY A 332 -16.40 3.17 3.01
CA GLY A 332 -16.31 2.49 1.71
C GLY A 332 -15.82 3.42 0.59
N ARG A 333 -16.46 4.59 0.42
CA ARG A 333 -16.06 5.58 -0.59
C ARG A 333 -14.65 6.12 -0.35
N LYS A 334 -14.28 6.39 0.91
CA LYS A 334 -12.95 6.84 1.28
C LYS A 334 -11.88 5.80 0.96
N ILE A 335 -12.10 4.52 1.26
CA ILE A 335 -11.17 3.42 0.93
C ILE A 335 -10.99 3.33 -0.58
N SER A 336 -12.07 3.27 -1.35
CA SER A 336 -12.03 3.19 -2.81
C SER A 336 -11.23 4.35 -3.43
N SER A 337 -11.52 5.61 -3.01
CA SER A 337 -10.78 6.78 -3.50
C SER A 337 -9.31 6.79 -3.07
N SER A 338 -9.00 6.34 -1.84
CA SER A 338 -7.62 6.25 -1.36
C SER A 338 -6.80 5.22 -2.13
N GLN A 339 -7.39 4.07 -2.48
CA GLN A 339 -6.73 3.06 -3.29
C GLN A 339 -6.50 3.55 -4.73
N ALA A 340 -7.49 4.23 -5.34
CA ALA A 340 -7.32 4.84 -6.65
C ALA A 340 -6.18 5.88 -6.65
N GLN A 341 -6.14 6.78 -5.66
CA GLN A 341 -5.07 7.76 -5.51
C GLN A 341 -3.71 7.10 -5.26
N ARG A 342 -3.66 6.04 -4.47
CA ARG A 342 -2.42 5.29 -4.21
C ARG A 342 -1.85 4.68 -5.49
N ARG A 343 -2.68 4.06 -6.33
CA ARG A 343 -2.25 3.53 -7.64
C ARG A 343 -1.64 4.61 -8.53
N MET A 344 -2.19 5.83 -8.50
CA MET A 344 -1.71 6.96 -9.31
C MET A 344 -0.48 7.66 -8.73
N THR A 345 -0.45 7.89 -7.41
CA THR A 345 0.53 8.79 -6.76
C THR A 345 1.46 8.09 -5.78
N GLY A 346 1.17 6.84 -5.41
CA GLY A 346 1.86 6.09 -4.35
C GLY A 346 1.48 6.52 -2.93
N ARG A 347 0.45 7.39 -2.75
CA ARG A 347 0.00 7.91 -1.44
C ARG A 347 -1.47 7.57 -1.21
N ALA A 348 -1.81 7.11 0.01
CA ALA A 348 -3.16 6.71 0.40
C ALA A 348 -4.01 7.93 0.85
N PHE A 349 -4.13 8.93 -0.03
CA PHE A 349 -5.00 10.08 0.20
C PHE A 349 -6.37 9.84 -0.42
N SER A 350 -7.44 10.24 0.26
CA SER A 350 -8.80 10.19 -0.29
C SER A 350 -9.16 11.48 -1.01
N ASP A 351 -10.23 11.46 -1.81
CA ASP A 351 -10.85 12.67 -2.34
C ASP A 351 -11.52 13.47 -1.19
N GLN A 352 -10.86 14.54 -0.76
CA GLN A 352 -11.33 15.37 0.34
C GLN A 352 -12.68 16.03 0.04
N SER A 353 -12.95 16.38 -1.20
CA SER A 353 -14.22 17.01 -1.59
C SER A 353 -15.38 16.01 -1.47
N GLN A 354 -15.14 14.74 -1.82
CA GLN A 354 -16.12 13.69 -1.62
C GLN A 354 -16.37 13.44 -0.13
N VAL A 355 -15.32 13.38 0.70
CA VAL A 355 -15.47 13.22 2.15
C VAL A 355 -16.34 14.35 2.75
N TRP A 356 -16.16 15.60 2.33
CA TRP A 356 -16.99 16.70 2.81
C TRP A 356 -18.46 16.60 2.36
N ARG A 357 -18.73 16.13 1.14
CA ARG A 357 -20.10 15.84 0.70
C ARG A 357 -20.74 14.77 1.58
N ASP A 358 -20.04 13.67 1.85
CA ASP A 358 -20.52 12.57 2.69
C ASP A 358 -20.80 13.01 4.14
N VAL A 359 -19.98 13.92 4.67
CA VAL A 359 -20.19 14.52 5.99
C VAL A 359 -21.43 15.42 5.97
N ALA A 360 -21.60 16.27 4.96
CA ALA A 360 -22.76 17.13 4.80
C ALA A 360 -24.05 16.32 4.68
N ASP A 361 -24.04 15.22 3.90
CA ASP A 361 -25.17 14.29 3.78
C ASP A 361 -25.53 13.63 5.12
N SER A 362 -24.51 13.24 5.90
CA SER A 362 -24.70 12.68 7.24
C SER A 362 -25.37 13.70 8.19
N ILE A 363 -24.92 14.97 8.15
CA ILE A 363 -25.51 16.07 8.94
C ILE A 363 -26.96 16.32 8.51
N GLY A 364 -27.22 16.38 7.19
CA GLY A 364 -28.55 16.56 6.63
C GLY A 364 -29.51 15.41 7.01
N THR A 365 -29.05 14.15 6.86
CA THR A 365 -29.81 12.94 7.24
C THR A 365 -30.20 12.96 8.73
N ALA A 366 -29.28 13.39 9.59
CA ALA A 366 -29.57 13.51 11.02
C ALA A 366 -30.51 14.69 11.36
N GLY A 367 -30.70 15.64 10.45
CA GLY A 367 -31.36 16.92 10.72
C GLY A 367 -30.58 17.70 11.80
N ALA A 368 -29.28 17.61 11.78
CA ALA A 368 -28.39 18.30 12.72
C ALA A 368 -28.04 19.69 12.20
N HIS A 369 -27.84 20.63 13.13
CA HIS A 369 -27.20 21.91 12.84
C HIS A 369 -25.72 21.80 13.22
N SER A 370 -24.81 22.22 12.33
CA SER A 370 -23.38 22.20 12.58
C SER A 370 -22.77 23.51 12.11
N GLU A 371 -22.19 24.28 13.02
CA GLU A 371 -21.54 25.56 12.70
C GLU A 371 -20.23 25.35 11.90
N THR A 372 -19.53 24.27 12.19
CA THR A 372 -18.23 23.95 11.56
C THR A 372 -18.29 22.83 10.54
N GLY A 373 -19.49 22.27 10.30
CA GLY A 373 -19.63 21.12 9.40
C GLY A 373 -18.92 19.87 9.92
N THR A 374 -18.91 19.64 11.25
CA THR A 374 -18.34 18.42 11.83
C THR A 374 -19.34 17.28 11.84
N ILE A 375 -18.88 16.08 11.45
CA ILE A 375 -19.69 14.86 11.52
C ILE A 375 -20.12 14.53 12.97
N GLN A 376 -19.44 15.05 13.98
CA GLN A 376 -19.79 14.82 15.40
C GLN A 376 -21.20 15.28 15.72
N ASP A 377 -21.65 16.41 15.17
CA ASP A 377 -22.98 16.97 15.42
C ASP A 377 -24.08 16.04 14.90
N ALA A 378 -23.86 15.37 13.76
CA ALA A 378 -24.76 14.35 13.25
C ALA A 378 -24.91 13.17 14.22
N PHE A 379 -23.81 12.66 14.75
CA PHE A 379 -23.81 11.57 15.71
C PHE A 379 -24.48 11.95 17.04
N GLU A 380 -24.23 13.13 17.56
CA GLU A 380 -24.87 13.60 18.80
C GLU A 380 -26.39 13.73 18.62
N LYS A 381 -26.86 14.25 17.48
CA LYS A 381 -28.26 14.32 17.14
C LYS A 381 -28.93 12.94 17.05
N ALA A 382 -28.22 11.95 16.50
CA ALA A 382 -28.70 10.57 16.35
C ALA A 382 -28.69 9.75 17.65
N LYS A 383 -28.04 10.21 18.71
CA LYS A 383 -27.76 9.45 19.94
C LYS A 383 -29.02 8.81 20.60
N ALA A 384 -30.14 9.52 20.63
CA ALA A 384 -31.37 8.99 21.18
C ALA A 384 -31.94 7.84 20.32
N ARG A 385 -31.84 7.95 18.98
CA ARG A 385 -32.30 6.94 18.01
C ARG A 385 -31.46 5.68 18.03
N THR A 386 -30.13 5.80 18.18
CA THR A 386 -29.19 4.66 18.18
C THR A 386 -29.24 3.86 19.50
N ARG A 387 -29.78 4.42 20.60
CA ARG A 387 -29.82 3.77 21.90
C ARG A 387 -30.44 2.37 21.88
N LYS A 388 -31.61 2.23 21.23
CA LYS A 388 -32.32 0.95 21.14
C LYS A 388 -31.56 -0.12 20.37
N TYR A 389 -30.79 0.25 19.34
CA TYR A 389 -29.90 -0.67 18.62
C TYR A 389 -28.82 -1.21 19.55
N ARG A 390 -28.18 -0.35 20.34
CA ARG A 390 -27.15 -0.71 21.31
C ARG A 390 -27.68 -1.66 22.40
N GLU A 391 -28.89 -1.45 22.87
CA GLU A 391 -29.54 -2.28 23.88
C GLU A 391 -29.95 -3.66 23.35
N LYS A 392 -30.36 -3.75 22.09
CA LYS A 392 -30.90 -4.98 21.48
C LYS A 392 -29.86 -5.82 20.73
N LEU A 393 -28.78 -5.23 20.24
CA LEU A 393 -27.77 -5.87 19.41
C LEU A 393 -26.47 -6.09 20.19
N VAL A 394 -26.54 -6.97 21.20
CA VAL A 394 -25.40 -7.30 22.08
C VAL A 394 -24.63 -8.48 21.52
N LEU A 395 -23.34 -8.28 21.22
CA LEU A 395 -22.49 -9.34 20.66
C LEU A 395 -22.22 -10.47 21.66
N PRO A 396 -22.29 -11.74 21.23
CA PRO A 396 -21.90 -12.89 22.07
C PRO A 396 -20.41 -12.89 22.37
N LYS A 397 -20.01 -13.61 23.44
CA LYS A 397 -18.62 -13.85 23.75
C LYS A 397 -17.93 -14.61 22.59
N GLY A 398 -16.64 -14.31 22.36
CA GLY A 398 -15.86 -14.97 21.30
C GLY A 398 -16.06 -14.34 19.90
N THR A 399 -16.85 -13.27 19.78
CA THR A 399 -16.97 -12.52 18.52
C THR A 399 -15.68 -11.72 18.29
N ALA A 400 -15.01 -12.00 17.18
CA ALA A 400 -13.81 -11.29 16.74
C ALA A 400 -14.10 -10.28 15.60
N GLY A 401 -15.26 -10.40 14.96
CA GLY A 401 -15.69 -9.49 13.90
C GLY A 401 -17.20 -9.54 13.70
N VAL A 402 -17.69 -8.73 12.78
CA VAL A 402 -19.10 -8.62 12.42
C VAL A 402 -19.26 -8.42 10.93
N ILE A 403 -20.31 -9.02 10.35
CA ILE A 403 -20.91 -8.58 9.09
C ILE A 403 -22.23 -7.93 9.44
N ILE A 404 -22.46 -6.75 8.93
CA ILE A 404 -23.64 -5.95 9.22
C ILE A 404 -24.40 -5.68 7.93
N THR A 405 -25.71 -5.96 7.95
CA THR A 405 -26.57 -5.89 6.77
C THR A 405 -27.87 -5.16 7.08
N SER A 406 -28.48 -4.59 6.04
CA SER A 406 -29.83 -4.03 6.09
C SER A 406 -30.67 -4.63 4.95
N GLY A 407 -31.63 -5.51 5.28
CA GLY A 407 -32.29 -6.34 4.27
C GLY A 407 -31.26 -7.27 3.59
N GLU A 408 -31.13 -7.19 2.26
CA GLU A 408 -30.13 -7.98 1.50
C GLU A 408 -28.83 -7.22 1.27
N ASP A 409 -28.77 -5.95 1.66
CA ASP A 409 -27.61 -5.09 1.46
C ASP A 409 -26.55 -5.31 2.55
N ILE A 410 -25.32 -5.62 2.15
CA ILE A 410 -24.14 -5.60 3.03
C ILE A 410 -23.78 -4.13 3.30
N LEU A 411 -23.85 -3.68 4.54
CA LEU A 411 -23.38 -2.35 4.94
C LEU A 411 -21.89 -2.34 5.17
N GLY A 412 -21.35 -3.42 5.74
CA GLY A 412 -19.92 -3.58 5.94
C GLY A 412 -19.54 -4.78 6.81
N MET A 413 -18.26 -5.00 6.87
CA MET A 413 -17.59 -5.99 7.71
C MET A 413 -16.43 -5.34 8.44
N ASP A 414 -16.26 -5.67 9.71
CA ASP A 414 -15.03 -5.43 10.46
C ASP A 414 -14.63 -6.74 11.17
N LEU A 415 -13.41 -7.20 10.93
CA LEU A 415 -12.83 -8.40 11.52
C LEU A 415 -11.47 -8.08 12.14
N PHE A 416 -11.25 -8.52 13.37
CA PHE A 416 -10.00 -8.34 14.13
C PHE A 416 -9.40 -9.69 14.48
N ASP A 417 -8.12 -9.70 14.83
CA ASP A 417 -7.38 -10.90 15.25
C ASP A 417 -7.94 -11.52 16.55
N SER A 418 -8.64 -10.72 17.35
CA SER A 418 -9.02 -11.11 18.70
C SER A 418 -10.39 -10.58 19.12
N PRO A 419 -11.20 -11.43 19.79
CA PRO A 419 -12.43 -10.97 20.47
C PRO A 419 -12.18 -9.87 21.51
N LYS A 420 -10.97 -9.79 22.08
CA LYS A 420 -10.58 -8.73 23.01
C LYS A 420 -10.47 -7.39 22.31
N THR A 421 -9.86 -7.37 21.13
CA THR A 421 -9.73 -6.17 20.29
C THR A 421 -11.11 -5.65 19.88
N LEU A 422 -11.96 -6.51 19.29
CA LEU A 422 -13.31 -6.09 18.91
C LEU A 422 -14.10 -5.55 20.11
N ARG A 423 -14.06 -6.21 21.25
CA ARG A 423 -14.77 -5.77 22.45
C ARG A 423 -14.36 -4.37 22.91
N ALA A 424 -13.07 -4.04 22.79
CA ALA A 424 -12.55 -2.72 23.18
C ALA A 424 -12.98 -1.62 22.17
N ILE A 425 -13.10 -1.95 20.90
CA ILE A 425 -13.47 -1.03 19.82
C ILE A 425 -15.01 -0.92 19.67
N TRP A 426 -15.74 -2.00 19.89
CA TRP A 426 -17.17 -2.15 19.57
C TRP A 426 -18.06 -1.00 20.05
N PRO A 427 -17.94 -0.45 21.26
CA PRO A 427 -18.78 0.65 21.71
C PRO A 427 -18.71 1.87 20.79
N ARG A 428 -17.54 2.14 20.19
CA ARG A 428 -17.29 3.26 19.28
C ARG A 428 -17.59 2.90 17.82
N LEU A 429 -17.25 1.69 17.41
CA LEU A 429 -17.46 1.17 16.07
C LEU A 429 -18.96 0.96 15.78
N SER A 430 -19.70 0.38 16.71
CA SER A 430 -21.14 0.12 16.53
C SER A 430 -21.96 1.40 16.34
N GLU A 431 -21.53 2.53 16.90
CA GLU A 431 -22.21 3.80 16.71
C GLU A 431 -22.27 4.23 15.25
N SER A 432 -21.23 3.94 14.46
CA SER A 432 -21.20 4.26 13.03
C SER A 432 -22.26 3.49 12.23
N TYR A 433 -22.39 2.20 12.49
CA TYR A 433 -23.41 1.34 11.87
C TYR A 433 -24.81 1.66 12.35
N PHE A 434 -24.98 1.91 13.65
CA PHE A 434 -26.29 2.27 14.20
C PHE A 434 -26.75 3.64 13.74
N PHE A 435 -25.84 4.55 13.44
CA PHE A 435 -26.16 5.85 12.87
C PHE A 435 -26.90 5.69 11.55
N GLU A 436 -26.33 5.00 10.56
CA GLU A 436 -27.00 4.81 9.27
C GLU A 436 -28.33 4.05 9.41
N ALA A 437 -28.35 3.01 10.22
CA ALA A 437 -29.55 2.23 10.45
C ALA A 437 -30.69 3.03 11.10
N ALA A 438 -30.38 4.00 11.96
CA ALA A 438 -31.37 4.78 12.73
C ALA A 438 -32.24 5.71 11.86
N PHE A 439 -31.81 5.97 10.62
CA PHE A 439 -32.54 6.77 9.63
C PHE A 439 -33.12 5.94 8.48
N GLY A 440 -32.86 4.65 8.46
CA GLY A 440 -33.38 3.72 7.46
C GLY A 440 -34.77 3.20 7.83
N GLU A 441 -35.50 2.78 6.80
CA GLU A 441 -36.80 2.14 6.97
C GLU A 441 -36.68 0.74 7.59
N LYS A 442 -37.77 0.22 8.13
CA LYS A 442 -37.84 -1.14 8.66
C LYS A 442 -37.62 -2.15 7.53
N ARG A 443 -36.72 -3.10 7.75
CA ARG A 443 -36.36 -4.19 6.81
C ARG A 443 -36.60 -5.55 7.45
N LYS A 444 -36.65 -6.59 6.63
CA LYS A 444 -36.67 -7.99 7.11
C LYS A 444 -35.27 -8.39 7.57
N LYS A 445 -35.22 -9.35 8.50
CA LYS A 445 -33.97 -9.98 8.91
C LYS A 445 -33.28 -10.63 7.71
N THR A 446 -32.02 -10.35 7.52
CA THR A 446 -31.20 -10.90 6.44
C THR A 446 -31.02 -12.42 6.59
N LEU A 447 -31.08 -13.13 5.50
CA LEU A 447 -30.79 -14.58 5.47
C LEU A 447 -29.29 -14.82 5.67
N LYS A 448 -28.97 -15.89 6.41
CA LYS A 448 -27.56 -16.28 6.66
C LYS A 448 -26.76 -16.50 5.36
N LYS A 449 -27.45 -16.90 4.29
CA LYS A 449 -26.82 -17.11 2.97
C LYS A 449 -26.13 -15.85 2.45
N VAL A 450 -26.74 -14.68 2.59
CA VAL A 450 -26.16 -13.39 2.14
C VAL A 450 -24.79 -13.15 2.78
N ALA A 451 -24.70 -13.27 4.10
CA ALA A 451 -23.42 -13.12 4.80
C ALA A 451 -22.43 -14.25 4.49
N ALA A 452 -22.93 -15.47 4.23
CA ALA A 452 -22.05 -16.60 3.88
C ALA A 452 -21.47 -16.47 2.47
N ASP A 453 -22.24 -15.98 1.51
CA ASP A 453 -21.77 -15.73 0.15
C ASP A 453 -20.76 -14.60 0.13
N PHE A 454 -21.02 -13.49 0.82
CA PHE A 454 -20.06 -12.40 1.00
C PHE A 454 -18.72 -12.89 1.59
N MET A 455 -18.76 -13.77 2.61
CA MET A 455 -17.52 -14.34 3.19
C MET A 455 -16.75 -15.25 2.24
N LYS A 456 -17.37 -15.75 1.18
CA LYS A 456 -16.67 -16.51 0.14
C LYS A 456 -16.05 -15.63 -0.93
N GLU A 457 -16.64 -14.46 -1.19
CA GLU A 457 -16.15 -13.50 -2.20
C GLU A 457 -14.90 -12.76 -1.74
N ILE A 458 -14.87 -12.29 -0.48
CA ILE A 458 -13.74 -11.49 0.03
C ILE A 458 -12.37 -12.15 -0.14
N PRO A 459 -12.15 -13.44 0.18
CA PRO A 459 -10.86 -14.09 -0.05
C PRO A 459 -10.37 -14.08 -1.50
N GLU A 460 -11.30 -14.07 -2.45
CA GLU A 460 -10.95 -14.15 -3.88
C GLU A 460 -10.52 -12.79 -4.47
N ILE A 461 -10.99 -11.69 -3.88
CA ILE A 461 -10.71 -10.33 -4.37
C ILE A 461 -9.61 -9.61 -3.58
N ILE A 462 -9.16 -10.16 -2.45
CA ILE A 462 -8.15 -9.53 -1.61
C ILE A 462 -6.77 -9.54 -2.28
N GLN A 463 -6.08 -8.42 -2.21
CA GLN A 463 -4.78 -8.19 -2.81
C GLN A 463 -3.81 -7.58 -1.78
N TYR A 464 -2.54 -7.66 -2.09
CA TYR A 464 -1.48 -7.02 -1.32
C TYR A 464 -1.23 -5.60 -1.81
N ALA A 465 -1.14 -4.64 -0.88
CA ALA A 465 -0.78 -3.28 -1.22
C ALA A 465 0.73 -3.15 -1.47
N GLU A 466 1.12 -2.71 -2.65
CA GLU A 466 2.54 -2.61 -3.05
C GLU A 466 3.39 -1.70 -2.15
N LYS A 467 2.78 -0.66 -1.58
CA LYS A 467 3.47 0.35 -0.75
C LYS A 467 2.74 0.56 0.56
N PRO A 468 3.00 -0.28 1.58
CA PRO A 468 2.38 -0.11 2.89
C PRO A 468 2.76 1.24 3.51
N ALA A 469 1.80 1.89 4.16
CA ALA A 469 2.01 3.19 4.79
C ALA A 469 2.50 3.07 6.25
N GLY A 470 2.46 1.88 6.83
CA GLY A 470 2.86 1.62 8.21
C GLY A 470 3.70 0.36 8.35
N PHE A 471 3.73 -0.17 9.56
CA PHE A 471 4.41 -1.40 9.92
C PHE A 471 3.49 -2.61 9.67
N GLY A 472 3.99 -3.70 9.12
CA GLY A 472 3.19 -4.85 8.70
C GLY A 472 2.90 -4.85 7.20
N GLN A 473 2.06 -5.80 6.77
CA GLN A 473 1.66 -6.00 5.38
C GLN A 473 0.23 -5.52 5.21
N GLU A 474 0.03 -4.51 4.39
CA GLU A 474 -1.27 -3.93 4.11
C GLU A 474 -1.95 -4.69 2.97
N LEU A 475 -3.21 -5.01 3.18
CA LEU A 475 -4.08 -5.71 2.24
C LEU A 475 -5.15 -4.74 1.72
N GLU A 476 -5.48 -4.83 0.44
CA GLU A 476 -6.50 -3.99 -0.17
C GLU A 476 -7.32 -4.78 -1.19
N PHE A 477 -8.52 -4.34 -1.44
CA PHE A 477 -9.35 -4.78 -2.55
C PHE A 477 -10.38 -3.71 -2.90
N SER A 478 -10.70 -3.63 -4.17
CA SER A 478 -11.77 -2.77 -4.67
C SER A 478 -12.24 -3.35 -5.99
N ASP A 479 -13.52 -3.67 -6.07
CA ASP A 479 -14.22 -4.03 -7.30
C ASP A 479 -15.46 -3.11 -7.50
N GLU A 480 -16.39 -3.51 -8.35
CA GLU A 480 -17.62 -2.74 -8.63
C GLU A 480 -18.61 -2.73 -7.44
N ALA A 481 -18.52 -3.70 -6.54
CA ALA A 481 -19.47 -3.89 -5.45
C ALA A 481 -18.90 -3.54 -4.08
N TYR A 482 -17.60 -3.82 -3.85
CA TYR A 482 -17.00 -3.72 -2.53
C TYR A 482 -15.61 -3.07 -2.58
N ALA A 483 -15.31 -2.31 -1.53
CA ALA A 483 -13.95 -1.87 -1.24
C ALA A 483 -13.58 -2.21 0.20
N GLY A 484 -12.33 -2.58 0.41
CA GLY A 484 -11.87 -2.94 1.74
C GLY A 484 -10.37 -2.78 1.90
N SER A 485 -9.96 -2.73 3.15
CA SER A 485 -8.56 -2.69 3.52
C SER A 485 -8.28 -3.55 4.76
N GLY A 486 -7.06 -4.06 4.86
CA GLY A 486 -6.66 -4.86 6.00
C GLY A 486 -5.19 -4.69 6.34
N LEU A 487 -4.80 -5.27 7.46
CA LEU A 487 -3.42 -5.29 7.94
C LEU A 487 -3.07 -6.67 8.49
N TRP A 488 -2.05 -7.26 7.90
CA TRP A 488 -1.44 -8.50 8.34
C TRP A 488 -0.13 -8.21 9.05
N TYR A 489 0.06 -8.78 10.24
CA TYR A 489 1.27 -8.60 11.02
C TYR A 489 1.57 -9.83 11.89
N ASN A 490 2.81 -10.32 11.89
CA ASN A 490 3.25 -11.48 12.65
C ASN A 490 2.34 -12.72 12.48
N GLY A 491 1.98 -13.06 11.22
CA GLY A 491 1.13 -14.20 10.94
C GLY A 491 -0.33 -14.04 11.37
N ARG A 492 -0.83 -12.79 11.54
CA ARG A 492 -2.18 -12.49 12.02
C ARG A 492 -2.84 -11.35 11.27
N LEU A 493 -4.13 -11.49 11.06
CA LEU A 493 -4.97 -10.44 10.51
C LEU A 493 -5.36 -9.45 11.63
N CYS A 494 -4.57 -8.38 11.84
CA CYS A 494 -4.86 -7.40 12.88
C CYS A 494 -6.22 -6.73 12.72
N HIS A 495 -6.57 -6.37 11.47
CA HIS A 495 -7.86 -5.81 11.09
C HIS A 495 -8.13 -6.05 9.61
N LEU A 496 -9.37 -6.30 9.26
CA LEU A 496 -9.90 -6.30 7.89
C LEU A 496 -11.26 -5.62 7.91
N SER A 497 -11.44 -4.62 7.05
CA SER A 497 -12.73 -4.00 6.81
C SER A 497 -13.13 -4.12 5.35
N ALA A 498 -14.44 -4.26 5.11
CA ALA A 498 -15.04 -4.32 3.78
C ALA A 498 -16.36 -3.58 3.78
N PHE A 499 -16.62 -2.80 2.74
CA PHE A 499 -17.85 -2.00 2.61
C PHE A 499 -18.39 -2.11 1.20
N ARG A 500 -19.71 -2.02 1.07
CA ARG A 500 -20.34 -1.82 -0.22
C ARG A 500 -19.93 -0.45 -0.79
N VAL A 501 -19.61 -0.43 -2.06
CA VAL A 501 -19.36 0.79 -2.83
C VAL A 501 -20.50 0.91 -3.82
N GLU A 502 -21.26 2.02 -3.78
CA GLU A 502 -22.24 2.30 -4.81
C GLU A 502 -21.48 2.65 -6.11
N PRO A 503 -21.92 2.13 -7.27
CA PRO A 503 -21.37 2.58 -8.53
C PRO A 503 -21.57 4.10 -8.66
N ALA A 504 -20.52 4.78 -9.13
CA ALA A 504 -20.48 6.23 -9.28
C ALA A 504 -21.50 6.74 -10.30
#